data_366056ec8f5c6ac208851fcdeb8209e8
#
_entry.id   366056ec8f5c6ac208851fcdeb8209e8
#
_cell.length_a   1.000
_cell.length_b   1.000
_cell.length_c   1.000
_cell.angle_alpha   90.00
_cell.angle_beta   90.00
_cell.angle_gamma   90.00
#
_symmetry.space_group_name_H-M   'P 1'
#
loop_
_entity.id
_entity.type
_entity.pdbx_description
1 polymer ?
#
loop_
_entity_poly.entity_id
_entity_poly.type
_entity_poly.pdbx_seq_one_letter_code
_entity_poly.pdbx_strand_id
1 'polypeptide(L)'
;MEILHIENLNFRYPKAEKDTLHNISLNIWQGDFTVICGATGCGKTTLLKLIKNELAPAGEKSGEILYNGKSIDSLNLRESACAIGFVGQNPDNQIVTDKVWHELSFGLENLGVPQNVIRRRVGEMASYFGIQDWFRKKTDELSGGQKQLLNLASVMVMQPKVLILDEPTSQLDPIAAADFIATLKKLNTEFGITVLLVEHRLEDVFPIADKVLLMENGCVLLYDSPRAVGKNLKKINPEHPMLK
;
A
#
# COMPACT_ATOMS: atom_id res chain seq x y z
N MET A 1 6.62 13.48 -11.97
CA MET A 1 5.47 13.20 -12.85
C MET A 1 4.35 12.70 -11.95
N GLU A 2 3.10 13.12 -12.19
CA GLU A 2 1.94 12.61 -11.47
C GLU A 2 1.70 11.13 -11.85
N ILE A 3 1.57 10.27 -10.86
CA ILE A 3 1.38 8.83 -11.08
C ILE A 3 -0.05 8.39 -10.78
N LEU A 4 -0.68 8.99 -9.76
CA LEU A 4 -2.09 8.79 -9.45
C LEU A 4 -2.77 10.15 -9.33
N HIS A 5 -3.90 10.27 -10.00
CA HIS A 5 -4.81 11.41 -9.90
C HIS A 5 -6.18 10.93 -9.48
N ILE A 6 -6.72 11.50 -8.42
CA ILE A 6 -8.06 11.20 -7.92
C ILE A 6 -8.87 12.47 -8.00
N GLU A 7 -10.04 12.40 -8.65
CA GLU A 7 -10.90 13.55 -8.84
C GLU A 7 -12.32 13.26 -8.39
N ASN A 8 -12.81 14.08 -7.44
CA ASN A 8 -14.19 14.07 -6.93
C ASN A 8 -14.69 12.66 -6.54
N LEU A 9 -13.80 11.82 -5.98
CA LEU A 9 -14.12 10.45 -5.60
C LEU A 9 -15.07 10.43 -4.41
N ASN A 10 -16.24 9.82 -4.60
CA ASN A 10 -17.19 9.49 -3.55
C ASN A 10 -17.43 7.99 -3.54
N PHE A 11 -17.71 7.44 -2.37
CA PHE A 11 -18.03 6.03 -2.24
C PHE A 11 -18.98 5.76 -1.09
N ARG A 12 -20.02 4.92 -1.37
CA ARG A 12 -20.99 4.46 -0.38
C ARG A 12 -21.14 2.94 -0.43
N TYR A 13 -21.03 2.29 0.74
CA TYR A 13 -21.31 0.87 0.87
C TYR A 13 -22.81 0.56 0.68
N PRO A 14 -23.17 -0.67 0.22
CA PRO A 14 -24.56 -1.07 0.11
C PRO A 14 -25.26 -0.94 1.47
N LYS A 15 -26.49 -0.40 1.46
CA LYS A 15 -27.31 -0.17 2.66
C LYS A 15 -26.76 0.86 3.66
N ALA A 16 -25.65 1.52 3.40
CA ALA A 16 -25.20 2.63 4.21
C ALA A 16 -26.03 3.89 3.91
N GLU A 17 -26.40 4.63 4.96
CA GLU A 17 -27.15 5.89 4.83
C GLU A 17 -26.27 7.05 4.38
N LYS A 18 -24.96 6.96 4.64
CA LYS A 18 -23.99 8.01 4.34
C LYS A 18 -22.86 7.46 3.49
N ASP A 19 -22.26 8.34 2.71
CA ASP A 19 -21.05 8.02 1.99
C ASP A 19 -19.89 7.76 2.97
N THR A 20 -19.01 6.83 2.62
CA THR A 20 -17.79 6.55 3.37
C THR A 20 -16.64 7.45 2.93
N LEU A 21 -16.64 7.83 1.65
CA LEU A 21 -15.71 8.82 1.09
C LEU A 21 -16.52 9.95 0.46
N HIS A 22 -16.08 11.19 0.72
CA HIS A 22 -16.74 12.40 0.27
C HIS A 22 -15.75 13.29 -0.48
N ASN A 23 -15.98 13.47 -1.78
CA ASN A 23 -15.28 14.43 -2.63
C ASN A 23 -13.74 14.39 -2.44
N ILE A 24 -13.16 13.19 -2.48
CA ILE A 24 -11.71 13.03 -2.38
C ILE A 24 -11.08 13.46 -3.71
N SER A 25 -10.22 14.47 -3.63
CA SER A 25 -9.40 14.92 -4.77
C SER A 25 -7.96 15.10 -4.31
N LEU A 26 -7.03 14.40 -4.96
CA LEU A 26 -5.60 14.46 -4.62
C LEU A 26 -4.72 13.96 -5.77
N ASN A 27 -3.50 14.46 -5.81
CA ASN A 27 -2.47 14.11 -6.77
C ASN A 27 -1.28 13.48 -6.06
N ILE A 28 -0.87 12.29 -6.48
CA ILE A 28 0.28 11.59 -5.93
C ILE A 28 1.38 11.56 -6.99
N TRP A 29 2.57 11.97 -6.60
CA TRP A 29 3.70 12.07 -7.50
C TRP A 29 4.55 10.81 -7.48
N GLN A 30 5.13 10.48 -8.62
CA GLN A 30 6.02 9.34 -8.75
C GLN A 30 7.20 9.44 -7.78
N GLY A 31 7.43 8.35 -7.03
CA GLY A 31 8.51 8.26 -6.06
C GLY A 31 8.18 8.82 -4.68
N ASP A 32 7.02 9.47 -4.48
CA ASP A 32 6.62 9.96 -3.17
C ASP A 32 6.36 8.80 -2.20
N PHE A 33 6.80 8.98 -0.96
CA PHE A 33 6.41 8.16 0.18
C PHE A 33 5.29 8.89 0.94
N THR A 34 4.05 8.49 0.70
CA THR A 34 2.85 9.10 1.29
C THR A 34 2.31 8.26 2.44
N VAL A 35 2.25 8.85 3.63
CA VAL A 35 1.62 8.25 4.81
C VAL A 35 0.18 8.74 4.91
N ILE A 36 -0.76 7.81 5.03
CA ILE A 36 -2.20 8.09 5.19
C ILE A 36 -2.58 7.82 6.64
N CYS A 37 -3.09 8.81 7.31
CA CYS A 37 -3.46 8.76 8.72
C CYS A 37 -4.84 9.36 8.98
N GLY A 38 -5.40 9.09 10.15
CA GLY A 38 -6.73 9.51 10.57
C GLY A 38 -7.40 8.46 11.46
N ALA A 39 -8.51 8.81 12.08
CA ALA A 39 -9.24 7.94 13.00
C ALA A 39 -9.66 6.62 12.36
N THR A 40 -9.82 5.57 13.15
CA THR A 40 -10.38 4.30 12.67
C THR A 40 -11.78 4.53 12.10
N GLY A 41 -12.05 3.93 10.94
CA GLY A 41 -13.33 4.09 10.25
C GLY A 41 -13.48 5.37 9.40
N CYS A 42 -12.46 6.23 9.30
CA CYS A 42 -12.53 7.44 8.46
C CYS A 42 -12.38 7.20 6.95
N GLY A 43 -12.28 5.95 6.49
CA GLY A 43 -12.29 5.61 5.06
C GLY A 43 -10.92 5.26 4.44
N LYS A 44 -9.81 5.21 5.20
CA LYS A 44 -8.44 4.94 4.68
C LYS A 44 -8.35 3.64 3.87
N THR A 45 -8.73 2.52 4.46
CA THR A 45 -8.76 1.19 3.78
C THR A 45 -9.67 1.20 2.55
N THR A 46 -10.81 1.89 2.63
CA THR A 46 -11.73 2.03 1.50
C THR A 46 -11.07 2.77 0.35
N LEU A 47 -10.39 3.89 0.63
CA LEU A 47 -9.63 4.65 -0.38
C LEU A 47 -8.55 3.77 -1.03
N LEU A 48 -7.74 3.07 -0.22
CA LEU A 48 -6.69 2.20 -0.75
C LEU A 48 -7.24 1.08 -1.65
N LYS A 49 -8.33 0.45 -1.24
CA LYS A 49 -8.98 -0.61 -2.02
C LYS A 49 -9.61 -0.09 -3.33
N LEU A 50 -10.12 1.13 -3.34
CA LEU A 50 -10.64 1.74 -4.57
C LEU A 50 -9.54 2.09 -5.58
N ILE A 51 -8.32 2.39 -5.12
CA ILE A 51 -7.15 2.59 -6.00
C ILE A 51 -6.72 1.25 -6.63
N LYS A 52 -6.91 0.12 -5.95
CA LYS A 52 -6.66 -1.23 -6.49
C LYS A 52 -7.99 -1.85 -6.92
N ASN A 53 -8.36 -1.64 -8.19
CA ASN A 53 -9.69 -1.96 -8.71
C ASN A 53 -10.17 -3.39 -8.41
N GLU A 54 -9.26 -4.38 -8.41
CA GLU A 54 -9.59 -5.78 -8.09
C GLU A 54 -9.98 -6.00 -6.63
N LEU A 55 -9.63 -5.06 -5.75
CA LEU A 55 -9.97 -5.09 -4.33
C LEU A 55 -11.11 -4.12 -3.98
N ALA A 56 -11.64 -3.40 -4.98
CA ALA A 56 -12.69 -2.43 -4.78
C ALA A 56 -13.90 -3.08 -4.11
N PRO A 57 -14.39 -2.54 -2.99
CA PRO A 57 -15.57 -3.09 -2.34
C PRO A 57 -16.82 -2.83 -3.19
N ALA A 58 -17.84 -3.69 -3.03
CA ALA A 58 -19.13 -3.45 -3.63
C ALA A 58 -19.76 -2.17 -3.05
N GLY A 59 -20.33 -1.33 -3.90
CA GLY A 59 -20.95 -0.07 -3.50
C GLY A 59 -21.17 0.89 -4.66
N GLU A 60 -21.62 2.08 -4.34
CA GLU A 60 -21.80 3.17 -5.30
C GLU A 60 -20.55 4.05 -5.31
N LYS A 61 -19.85 4.07 -6.44
CA LYS A 61 -18.66 4.89 -6.69
C LYS A 61 -18.99 6.00 -7.69
N SER A 62 -18.58 7.22 -7.43
CA SER A 62 -18.56 8.32 -8.40
C SER A 62 -17.21 9.05 -8.33
N GLY A 63 -16.90 9.84 -9.35
CA GLY A 63 -15.58 10.42 -9.53
C GLY A 63 -14.64 9.47 -10.27
N GLU A 64 -13.38 9.85 -10.41
CA GLU A 64 -12.42 9.14 -11.24
C GLU A 64 -11.07 8.93 -10.50
N ILE A 65 -10.43 7.81 -10.78
CA ILE A 65 -9.05 7.52 -10.36
C ILE A 65 -8.24 7.19 -11.60
N LEU A 66 -7.20 7.97 -11.85
CA LEU A 66 -6.31 7.80 -12.99
C LEU A 66 -4.93 7.31 -12.53
N TYR A 67 -4.39 6.33 -13.23
CA TYR A 67 -3.01 5.89 -13.15
C TYR A 67 -2.28 6.29 -14.44
N ASN A 68 -1.26 7.13 -14.34
CA ASN A 68 -0.53 7.70 -15.49
C ASN A 68 -1.49 8.27 -16.57
N GLY A 69 -2.56 8.97 -16.14
CA GLY A 69 -3.55 9.57 -17.04
C GLY A 69 -4.56 8.60 -17.64
N LYS A 70 -4.52 7.30 -17.28
CA LYS A 70 -5.53 6.32 -17.70
C LYS A 70 -6.43 5.95 -16.52
N SER A 71 -7.72 5.83 -16.74
CA SER A 71 -8.66 5.34 -15.72
C SER A 71 -8.24 3.94 -15.24
N ILE A 72 -8.20 3.74 -13.92
CA ILE A 72 -7.88 2.42 -13.34
C ILE A 72 -8.90 1.36 -13.74
N ASP A 73 -10.15 1.78 -13.99
CA ASP A 73 -11.22 0.88 -14.43
C ASP A 73 -10.98 0.35 -15.87
N SER A 74 -10.10 0.99 -16.64
CA SER A 74 -9.73 0.57 -17.99
C SER A 74 -8.48 -0.34 -18.05
N LEU A 75 -7.76 -0.50 -16.93
CA LEU A 75 -6.60 -1.35 -16.86
C LEU A 75 -7.03 -2.83 -16.92
N ASN A 76 -6.40 -3.60 -17.79
CA ASN A 76 -6.58 -5.05 -17.72
C ASN A 76 -5.84 -5.64 -16.49
N LEU A 77 -6.18 -6.87 -16.14
CA LEU A 77 -5.62 -7.54 -14.94
C LEU A 77 -4.09 -7.54 -14.90
N ARG A 78 -3.43 -7.76 -16.04
CA ARG A 78 -1.98 -7.78 -16.14
C ARG A 78 -1.39 -6.38 -15.94
N GLU A 79 -1.97 -5.37 -16.57
CA GLU A 79 -1.55 -3.97 -16.40
C GLU A 79 -1.71 -3.54 -14.95
N SER A 80 -2.86 -3.82 -14.33
CA SER A 80 -3.12 -3.48 -12.93
C SER A 80 -2.17 -4.19 -11.97
N ALA A 81 -1.92 -5.51 -12.16
CA ALA A 81 -1.00 -6.28 -11.33
C ALA A 81 0.44 -5.76 -11.39
N CYS A 82 0.89 -5.29 -12.56
CA CYS A 82 2.22 -4.69 -12.74
C CYS A 82 2.27 -3.19 -12.41
N ALA A 83 1.14 -2.51 -12.33
CA ALA A 83 1.07 -1.09 -12.01
C ALA A 83 1.04 -0.84 -10.50
N ILE A 84 0.15 -1.53 -9.80
CA ILE A 84 -0.22 -1.27 -8.43
C ILE A 84 -0.15 -2.57 -7.62
N GLY A 85 0.83 -2.66 -6.71
CA GLY A 85 0.94 -3.72 -5.71
C GLY A 85 0.13 -3.39 -4.45
N PHE A 86 -0.38 -4.41 -3.78
CA PHE A 86 -1.13 -4.25 -2.54
C PHE A 86 -0.64 -5.23 -1.47
N VAL A 87 -0.33 -4.72 -0.28
CA VAL A 87 0.03 -5.48 0.92
C VAL A 87 -0.95 -5.13 2.03
N GLY A 88 -1.66 -6.13 2.53
CA GLY A 88 -2.67 -5.94 3.57
C GLY A 88 -2.13 -6.15 4.98
N GLN A 89 -3.04 -5.99 5.93
CA GLN A 89 -2.78 -6.08 7.36
C GLN A 89 -2.38 -7.48 7.83
N ASN A 90 -3.04 -8.52 7.28
CA ASN A 90 -2.81 -9.91 7.68
C ASN A 90 -2.20 -10.70 6.52
N PRO A 91 -0.92 -11.12 6.62
CA PRO A 91 -0.25 -11.89 5.57
C PRO A 91 -0.89 -13.26 5.34
N ASP A 92 -1.49 -13.90 6.35
CA ASP A 92 -2.14 -15.21 6.19
C ASP A 92 -3.35 -15.15 5.25
N ASN A 93 -3.95 -13.98 5.04
CA ASN A 93 -5.04 -13.80 4.08
C ASN A 93 -4.55 -13.59 2.65
N GLN A 94 -3.25 -13.36 2.45
CA GLN A 94 -2.67 -13.07 1.12
C GLN A 94 -1.76 -14.19 0.62
N ILE A 95 -1.08 -14.91 1.52
CA ILE A 95 -0.25 -16.07 1.18
C ILE A 95 -1.19 -17.22 0.79
N VAL A 96 -1.04 -17.71 -0.45
CA VAL A 96 -1.92 -18.73 -1.03
C VAL A 96 -1.23 -20.07 -1.28
N THR A 97 0.10 -20.12 -1.23
CA THR A 97 0.87 -21.33 -1.51
C THR A 97 1.53 -21.91 -0.26
N ASP A 98 1.92 -23.17 -0.31
CA ASP A 98 2.50 -23.89 0.81
C ASP A 98 4.03 -23.70 0.95
N LYS A 99 4.70 -23.11 -0.06
CA LYS A 99 6.16 -22.92 -0.08
C LYS A 99 6.55 -21.52 -0.48
N VAL A 100 7.61 -21.01 0.16
CA VAL A 100 8.13 -19.67 -0.07
C VAL A 100 8.46 -19.39 -1.54
N TRP A 101 9.20 -20.32 -2.21
CA TRP A 101 9.55 -20.11 -3.63
C TRP A 101 8.33 -20.06 -4.55
N HIS A 102 7.31 -20.85 -4.23
CA HIS A 102 6.08 -20.89 -5.01
C HIS A 102 5.25 -19.62 -4.79
N GLU A 103 5.19 -19.12 -3.56
CA GLU A 103 4.55 -17.83 -3.25
C GLU A 103 5.18 -16.68 -4.04
N LEU A 104 6.52 -16.64 -4.12
CA LEU A 104 7.24 -15.63 -4.90
C LEU A 104 6.98 -15.74 -6.41
N SER A 105 6.76 -16.95 -6.95
CA SER A 105 6.52 -17.16 -8.37
C SER A 105 5.05 -17.04 -8.78
N PHE A 106 4.14 -17.26 -7.86
CA PHE A 106 2.71 -17.44 -8.11
C PHE A 106 2.07 -16.34 -8.98
N GLY A 107 2.32 -15.08 -8.65
CA GLY A 107 1.77 -13.97 -9.43
C GLY A 107 2.28 -13.94 -10.87
N LEU A 108 3.57 -14.20 -11.09
CA LEU A 108 4.16 -14.24 -12.44
C LEU A 108 3.69 -15.43 -13.25
N GLU A 109 3.49 -16.59 -12.61
CA GLU A 109 2.96 -17.81 -13.25
C GLU A 109 1.53 -17.57 -13.73
N ASN A 110 0.68 -16.97 -12.91
CA ASN A 110 -0.70 -16.62 -13.28
C ASN A 110 -0.78 -15.63 -14.45
N LEU A 111 0.22 -14.77 -14.60
CA LEU A 111 0.33 -13.88 -15.77
C LEU A 111 0.98 -14.54 -16.99
N GLY A 112 1.32 -15.81 -16.93
CA GLY A 112 1.96 -16.53 -18.04
C GLY A 112 3.34 -16.00 -18.39
N VAL A 113 4.11 -15.50 -17.42
CA VAL A 113 5.48 -15.02 -17.63
C VAL A 113 6.39 -16.22 -17.91
N PRO A 114 7.34 -16.14 -18.88
CA PRO A 114 8.25 -17.24 -19.18
C PRO A 114 9.09 -17.66 -17.97
N GLN A 115 9.31 -18.98 -17.81
CA GLN A 115 9.99 -19.57 -16.65
C GLN A 115 11.39 -19.02 -16.38
N ASN A 116 12.16 -18.71 -17.43
CA ASN A 116 13.49 -18.10 -17.29
C ASN A 116 13.43 -16.70 -16.68
N VAL A 117 12.39 -15.92 -17.00
CA VAL A 117 12.15 -14.58 -16.42
C VAL A 117 11.68 -14.71 -14.96
N ILE A 118 10.77 -15.66 -14.67
CA ILE A 118 10.30 -15.96 -13.31
C ILE A 118 11.49 -16.29 -12.42
N ARG A 119 12.32 -17.28 -12.81
CA ARG A 119 13.50 -17.70 -12.03
C ARG A 119 14.43 -16.53 -11.71
N ARG A 120 14.69 -15.67 -12.69
CA ARG A 120 15.55 -14.50 -12.51
C ARG A 120 14.94 -13.52 -11.52
N ARG A 121 13.69 -13.07 -11.72
CA ARG A 121 13.03 -12.10 -10.86
C ARG A 121 12.86 -12.60 -9.42
N VAL A 122 12.45 -13.85 -9.26
CA VAL A 122 12.32 -14.49 -7.95
C VAL A 122 13.68 -14.58 -7.25
N GLY A 123 14.75 -14.98 -7.96
CA GLY A 123 16.09 -15.01 -7.41
C GLY A 123 16.60 -13.62 -6.99
N GLU A 124 16.41 -12.61 -7.84
CA GLU A 124 16.76 -11.21 -7.55
C GLU A 124 16.04 -10.70 -6.30
N MET A 125 14.73 -10.91 -6.19
CA MET A 125 13.94 -10.47 -5.04
C MET A 125 14.28 -11.28 -3.78
N ALA A 126 14.42 -12.60 -3.87
CA ALA A 126 14.84 -13.41 -2.73
C ALA A 126 16.18 -12.95 -2.16
N SER A 127 17.13 -12.60 -3.04
CA SER A 127 18.44 -12.05 -2.65
C SER A 127 18.30 -10.65 -2.02
N TYR A 128 17.50 -9.78 -2.61
CA TYR A 128 17.28 -8.42 -2.12
C TYR A 128 16.69 -8.39 -0.70
N PHE A 129 15.69 -9.24 -0.46
CA PHE A 129 15.03 -9.35 0.85
C PHE A 129 15.76 -10.26 1.85
N GLY A 130 16.86 -10.92 1.45
CA GLY A 130 17.62 -11.81 2.33
C GLY A 130 16.86 -13.08 2.73
N ILE A 131 15.95 -13.56 1.86
CA ILE A 131 15.06 -14.69 2.17
C ILE A 131 15.48 -16.00 1.46
N GLN A 132 16.71 -16.07 0.96
CA GLN A 132 17.23 -17.25 0.23
C GLN A 132 17.18 -18.52 1.08
N ASP A 133 17.48 -18.41 2.38
CA ASP A 133 17.50 -19.54 3.32
C ASP A 133 16.10 -20.09 3.60
N TRP A 134 15.05 -19.29 3.31
CA TRP A 134 13.66 -19.71 3.49
C TRP A 134 13.07 -20.33 2.23
N PHE A 135 13.76 -20.26 1.11
CA PHE A 135 13.24 -20.57 -0.23
C PHE A 135 12.55 -21.93 -0.33
N ARG A 136 13.06 -22.94 0.42
CA ARG A 136 12.50 -24.30 0.46
C ARG A 136 11.57 -24.56 1.66
N LYS A 137 11.46 -23.61 2.59
CA LYS A 137 10.57 -23.75 3.74
C LYS A 137 9.11 -23.70 3.33
N LYS A 138 8.28 -24.27 4.17
CA LYS A 138 6.83 -24.05 4.08
C LYS A 138 6.49 -22.67 4.62
N THR A 139 5.41 -22.10 4.10
CA THR A 139 4.94 -20.78 4.51
C THR A 139 4.38 -20.77 5.94
N ASP A 140 3.88 -21.90 6.42
CA ASP A 140 3.41 -22.08 7.80
C ASP A 140 4.54 -22.16 8.85
N GLU A 141 5.78 -22.46 8.43
CA GLU A 141 6.96 -22.47 9.29
C GLU A 141 7.53 -21.05 9.57
N LEU A 142 6.99 -20.03 8.90
CA LEU A 142 7.47 -18.65 9.01
C LEU A 142 6.82 -17.92 10.20
N SER A 143 7.61 -17.06 10.88
CA SER A 143 7.05 -16.12 11.86
C SER A 143 6.16 -15.07 11.17
N GLY A 144 5.33 -14.34 11.93
CA GLY A 144 4.47 -13.28 11.40
C GLY A 144 5.24 -12.22 10.61
N GLY A 145 6.38 -11.76 11.13
CA GLY A 145 7.25 -10.81 10.43
C GLY A 145 7.86 -11.38 9.14
N GLN A 146 8.26 -12.66 9.16
CA GLN A 146 8.75 -13.35 7.97
C GLN A 146 7.66 -13.51 6.91
N LYS A 147 6.43 -13.84 7.31
CA LYS A 147 5.28 -13.92 6.40
C LYS A 147 4.97 -12.56 5.77
N GLN A 148 5.01 -11.49 6.55
CA GLN A 148 4.77 -10.15 6.02
C GLN A 148 5.87 -9.71 5.05
N LEU A 149 7.12 -10.05 5.33
CA LEU A 149 8.24 -9.80 4.42
C LEU A 149 8.12 -10.64 3.13
N LEU A 150 7.71 -11.91 3.24
CA LEU A 150 7.42 -12.77 2.08
C LEU A 150 6.30 -12.17 1.22
N ASN A 151 5.23 -11.70 1.85
CA ASN A 151 4.11 -11.06 1.17
C ASN A 151 4.56 -9.81 0.40
N LEU A 152 5.36 -8.95 1.03
CA LEU A 152 5.96 -7.81 0.35
C LEU A 152 6.85 -8.24 -0.82
N ALA A 153 7.68 -9.25 -0.63
CA ALA A 153 8.57 -9.76 -1.67
C ALA A 153 7.79 -10.33 -2.86
N SER A 154 6.70 -11.09 -2.64
CA SER A 154 5.85 -11.65 -3.69
C SER A 154 5.15 -10.57 -4.54
N VAL A 155 4.76 -9.47 -3.90
CA VAL A 155 4.25 -8.28 -4.62
C VAL A 155 5.36 -7.60 -5.42
N MET A 156 6.56 -7.47 -4.85
CA MET A 156 7.70 -6.81 -5.49
C MET A 156 8.29 -7.56 -6.69
N VAL A 157 8.14 -8.89 -6.75
CA VAL A 157 8.50 -9.69 -7.93
C VAL A 157 7.74 -9.24 -9.19
N MET A 158 6.53 -8.68 -9.03
CA MET A 158 5.73 -8.11 -10.12
C MET A 158 6.27 -6.77 -10.63
N GLN A 159 7.18 -6.11 -9.88
CA GLN A 159 7.80 -4.82 -10.18
C GLN A 159 6.77 -3.67 -10.31
N PRO A 160 5.87 -3.48 -9.33
CA PRO A 160 4.87 -2.43 -9.38
C PRO A 160 5.52 -1.04 -9.34
N LYS A 161 4.80 -0.04 -9.84
CA LYS A 161 5.21 1.37 -9.77
C LYS A 161 4.62 2.09 -8.56
N VAL A 162 3.47 1.61 -8.10
CA VAL A 162 2.80 2.05 -6.88
C VAL A 162 2.67 0.86 -5.94
N LEU A 163 3.04 1.04 -4.69
CA LEU A 163 2.89 0.05 -3.63
C LEU A 163 1.95 0.61 -2.58
N ILE A 164 0.83 -0.07 -2.40
CA ILE A 164 -0.19 0.26 -1.41
C ILE A 164 -0.04 -0.69 -0.23
N LEU A 165 0.01 -0.15 1.00
CA LEU A 165 0.09 -0.95 2.22
C LEU A 165 -0.96 -0.47 3.23
N ASP A 166 -1.77 -1.42 3.68
CA ASP A 166 -2.86 -1.15 4.64
C ASP A 166 -2.51 -1.76 6.00
N GLU A 167 -1.97 -0.95 6.92
CA GLU A 167 -1.54 -1.32 8.27
C GLU A 167 -0.62 -2.56 8.32
N PRO A 168 0.45 -2.63 7.49
CA PRO A 168 1.23 -3.85 7.32
C PRO A 168 2.00 -4.27 8.57
N THR A 169 2.21 -3.36 9.53
CA THR A 169 2.98 -3.64 10.76
C THR A 169 2.12 -3.95 11.97
N SER A 170 0.79 -3.90 11.84
CA SER A 170 -0.15 -4.02 12.97
C SER A 170 -0.03 -5.32 13.78
N GLN A 171 0.46 -6.40 13.17
CA GLN A 171 0.65 -7.71 13.81
C GLN A 171 2.11 -8.02 14.13
N LEU A 172 3.02 -7.06 13.90
CA LEU A 172 4.45 -7.23 14.11
C LEU A 172 4.88 -6.72 15.49
N ASP A 173 5.90 -7.37 16.07
CA ASP A 173 6.60 -6.79 17.20
C ASP A 173 7.32 -5.50 16.78
N PRO A 174 7.72 -4.64 17.74
CA PRO A 174 8.32 -3.34 17.41
C PRO A 174 9.59 -3.41 16.57
N ILE A 175 10.41 -4.45 16.75
CA ILE A 175 11.67 -4.61 16.01
C ILE A 175 11.35 -4.99 14.56
N ALA A 176 10.52 -6.02 14.37
CA ALA A 176 10.10 -6.44 13.04
C ALA A 176 9.35 -5.32 12.28
N ALA A 177 8.57 -4.52 13.00
CA ALA A 177 7.88 -3.36 12.41
C ALA A 177 8.87 -2.31 11.91
N ALA A 178 9.87 -1.93 12.72
CA ALA A 178 10.89 -0.98 12.34
C ALA A 178 11.72 -1.46 11.13
N ASP A 179 12.11 -2.74 11.10
CA ASP A 179 12.83 -3.35 9.99
C ASP A 179 11.99 -3.37 8.71
N PHE A 180 10.68 -3.64 8.82
CA PHE A 180 9.76 -3.61 7.70
C PHE A 180 9.63 -2.20 7.11
N ILE A 181 9.46 -1.18 7.96
CA ILE A 181 9.38 0.23 7.53
C ILE A 181 10.70 0.69 6.90
N ALA A 182 11.84 0.32 7.46
CA ALA A 182 13.15 0.60 6.87
C ALA A 182 13.30 -0.05 5.48
N THR A 183 12.81 -1.28 5.32
CA THR A 183 12.78 -1.98 4.02
C THR A 183 11.90 -1.25 3.01
N LEU A 184 10.74 -0.75 3.42
CA LEU A 184 9.88 0.05 2.54
C LEU A 184 10.57 1.34 2.07
N LYS A 185 11.26 2.06 2.98
CA LYS A 185 12.00 3.26 2.59
C LYS A 185 13.15 2.93 1.63
N LYS A 186 13.84 1.83 1.86
CA LYS A 186 14.89 1.33 0.95
C LYS A 186 14.32 1.04 -0.44
N LEU A 187 13.19 0.33 -0.54
CA LEU A 187 12.49 0.06 -1.81
C LEU A 187 12.10 1.37 -2.53
N ASN A 188 11.51 2.32 -1.80
CA ASN A 188 11.14 3.62 -2.34
C ASN A 188 12.34 4.35 -2.93
N THR A 189 13.46 4.40 -2.20
CA THR A 189 14.67 5.14 -2.59
C THR A 189 15.42 4.46 -3.74
N GLU A 190 15.61 3.14 -3.69
CA GLU A 190 16.45 2.41 -4.66
C GLU A 190 15.71 2.10 -5.98
N PHE A 191 14.41 1.82 -5.92
CA PHE A 191 13.61 1.49 -7.11
C PHE A 191 12.72 2.66 -7.59
N GLY A 192 12.67 3.76 -6.85
CA GLY A 192 11.80 4.90 -7.18
C GLY A 192 10.30 4.56 -7.13
N ILE A 193 9.91 3.58 -6.30
CA ILE A 193 8.53 3.15 -6.15
C ILE A 193 7.75 4.18 -5.36
N THR A 194 6.55 4.52 -5.83
CA THR A 194 5.62 5.34 -5.08
C THR A 194 4.96 4.51 -3.99
N VAL A 195 4.97 4.98 -2.74
CA VAL A 195 4.42 4.25 -1.59
C VAL A 195 3.22 4.99 -1.02
N LEU A 196 2.11 4.27 -0.84
CA LEU A 196 0.93 4.70 -0.09
C LEU A 196 0.80 3.80 1.13
N LEU A 197 1.06 4.33 2.31
CA LEU A 197 1.11 3.57 3.56
C LEU A 197 0.07 4.08 4.55
N VAL A 198 -0.86 3.24 4.97
CA VAL A 198 -1.67 3.46 6.17
C VAL A 198 -0.94 2.87 7.36
N GLU A 199 -0.66 3.70 8.36
CA GLU A 199 -0.02 3.30 9.61
C GLU A 199 -0.57 4.07 10.82
N HIS A 200 -0.53 3.42 11.98
CA HIS A 200 -0.92 4.02 13.26
C HIS A 200 0.28 4.48 14.09
N ARG A 201 1.45 3.88 13.90
CA ARG A 201 2.72 4.26 14.56
C ARG A 201 3.36 5.40 13.79
N LEU A 202 2.87 6.61 14.00
CA LEU A 202 3.26 7.78 13.19
C LEU A 202 4.70 8.22 13.46
N GLU A 203 5.23 7.97 14.65
CA GLU A 203 6.62 8.25 15.01
C GLU A 203 7.63 7.49 14.13
N ASP A 204 7.29 6.28 13.68
CA ASP A 204 8.17 5.46 12.85
C ASP A 204 8.16 5.89 11.38
N VAL A 205 7.04 6.45 10.90
CA VAL A 205 6.84 6.72 9.47
C VAL A 205 6.93 8.18 9.08
N PHE A 206 6.65 9.13 9.97
CA PHE A 206 6.73 10.56 9.67
C PHE A 206 8.14 11.03 9.28
N PRO A 207 9.23 10.55 9.92
CA PRO A 207 10.59 10.96 9.54
C PRO A 207 10.98 10.59 8.11
N ILE A 208 10.34 9.59 7.53
CA ILE A 208 10.67 9.07 6.19
C ILE A 208 9.63 9.46 5.12
N ALA A 209 8.50 10.04 5.53
CA ALA A 209 7.42 10.44 4.64
C ALA A 209 7.75 11.73 3.87
N ASP A 210 7.49 11.75 2.58
CA ASP A 210 7.52 12.95 1.76
C ASP A 210 6.21 13.74 1.91
N LYS A 211 5.08 13.01 2.02
CA LYS A 211 3.73 13.54 2.16
C LYS A 211 2.95 12.82 3.25
N VAL A 212 2.05 13.54 3.89
CA VAL A 212 1.06 13.03 4.83
C VAL A 212 -0.33 13.42 4.36
N LEU A 213 -1.17 12.42 4.18
CA LEU A 213 -2.60 12.55 3.90
C LEU A 213 -3.37 12.32 5.19
N LEU A 214 -3.92 13.38 5.77
CA LEU A 214 -4.79 13.28 6.93
C LEU A 214 -6.24 13.20 6.48
N MET A 215 -6.91 12.11 6.84
CA MET A 215 -8.33 11.88 6.57
C MET A 215 -9.17 12.02 7.84
N GLU A 216 -10.31 12.67 7.71
CA GLU A 216 -11.31 12.79 8.76
C GLU A 216 -12.72 12.69 8.16
N ASN A 217 -13.59 11.86 8.75
CA ASN A 217 -14.98 11.69 8.33
C ASN A 217 -15.17 11.47 6.81
N GLY A 218 -14.32 10.67 6.20
CA GLY A 218 -14.41 10.38 4.75
C GLY A 218 -13.86 11.46 3.83
N CYS A 219 -13.29 12.53 4.37
CA CYS A 219 -12.73 13.64 3.60
C CYS A 219 -11.20 13.74 3.78
N VAL A 220 -10.54 14.37 2.82
CA VAL A 220 -9.15 14.83 2.99
C VAL A 220 -9.17 16.14 3.77
N LEU A 221 -8.62 16.11 4.99
CA LEU A 221 -8.48 17.32 5.80
C LEU A 221 -7.22 18.09 5.41
N LEU A 222 -6.09 17.40 5.28
CA LEU A 222 -4.80 17.97 4.90
C LEU A 222 -4.01 16.99 4.03
N TYR A 223 -3.28 17.49 3.04
CA TYR A 223 -2.32 16.73 2.24
C TYR A 223 -1.10 17.59 1.94
N ASP A 224 -0.01 17.36 2.65
CA ASP A 224 1.24 18.14 2.50
C ASP A 224 2.42 17.39 3.15
N SER A 225 3.60 18.02 3.20
CA SER A 225 4.75 17.51 3.96
C SER A 225 4.40 17.31 5.45
N PRO A 226 5.02 16.36 6.16
CA PRO A 226 4.73 16.10 7.58
C PRO A 226 4.78 17.36 8.44
N ARG A 227 5.79 18.21 8.19
CA ARG A 227 5.96 19.48 8.92
C ARG A 227 4.84 20.49 8.66
N ALA A 228 4.38 20.58 7.42
CA ALA A 228 3.28 21.48 7.04
C ALA A 228 1.95 20.98 7.61
N VAL A 229 1.69 19.68 7.55
CA VAL A 229 0.50 19.07 8.16
C VAL A 229 0.47 19.33 9.65
N GLY A 230 1.55 19.08 10.40
CA GLY A 230 1.59 19.34 11.85
C GLY A 230 1.36 20.82 12.19
N LYS A 231 1.97 21.75 11.41
CA LYS A 231 1.78 23.19 11.60
C LYS A 231 0.34 23.64 11.32
N ASN A 232 -0.26 23.15 10.25
CA ASN A 232 -1.63 23.52 9.86
C ASN A 232 -2.67 22.88 10.79
N LEU A 233 -2.47 21.63 11.18
CA LEU A 233 -3.33 20.91 12.10
C LEU A 233 -3.40 21.63 13.47
N LYS A 234 -2.24 22.07 13.98
CA LYS A 234 -2.17 22.86 15.22
C LYS A 234 -2.94 24.17 15.17
N LYS A 235 -3.05 24.78 13.97
CA LYS A 235 -3.86 26.00 13.78
C LYS A 235 -5.37 25.70 13.72
N ILE A 236 -5.75 24.57 13.08
CA ILE A 236 -7.16 24.18 12.90
C ILE A 236 -7.73 23.62 14.20
N ASN A 237 -7.01 22.71 14.83
CA ASN A 237 -7.39 22.04 16.07
C ASN A 237 -6.13 21.77 16.94
N PRO A 238 -5.79 22.69 17.89
CA PRO A 238 -4.61 22.53 18.76
C PRO A 238 -4.63 21.27 19.63
N GLU A 239 -5.81 20.70 19.88
CA GLU A 239 -5.99 19.50 20.72
C GLU A 239 -6.17 18.22 19.91
N HIS A 240 -5.94 18.27 18.60
CA HIS A 240 -6.11 17.10 17.75
C HIS A 240 -5.24 15.93 18.23
N PRO A 241 -5.77 14.68 18.31
CA PRO A 241 -5.05 13.51 18.84
C PRO A 241 -3.69 13.24 18.18
N MET A 242 -3.53 13.59 16.91
CA MET A 242 -2.26 13.43 16.18
C MET A 242 -1.16 14.43 16.58
N LEU A 243 -1.46 15.41 17.43
CA LEU A 243 -0.46 16.37 17.93
C LEU A 243 0.09 15.97 19.30
N LYS A 244 -0.44 14.91 19.88
CA LYS A 244 -0.01 14.30 21.17
C LYS A 244 0.93 13.15 20.92
#